data_0b69fb0ae2626fa01b8dbf7fd25104bf
#
_entry.id   0b69fb0ae2626fa01b8dbf7fd25104bf
#
_cell.length_a   1.000
_cell.length_b   1.000
_cell.length_c   1.000
_cell.angle_alpha   90.00
_cell.angle_beta   90.00
_cell.angle_gamma   90.00
#
_symmetry.space_group_name_H-M   'P 1'
#
loop_
_entity.id
_entity.type
_entity.pdbx_description
1 polymer ?
#
loop_
_entity_poly.entity_id
_entity_poly.type
_entity_poly.pdbx_seq_one_letter_code
_entity_poly.pdbx_strand_id
1 'polypeptide(L)'
;MLGGPSLRKRSAALINDDLLIDLGPDIMSASHMHGCSLDDVRYCLQTHPHADHLDLSHLLSRSPDYGVVGAPVLNVYASRETSERAAETFERDLAGYSLLSPEAEKRLSFKMHQIQPLKPFMVGPYSVMAFPANHAPGMGAMLYSIEANGRAIFYGTDTATLFEQTWQAFREHKMRFDAVILDHTYGPEQPGGDHLNAHQVIEHADRMRAEGVLGPHGRVFATHIAHEGNPAHPDLAAFAKEHGYEVAYDGLVLTT
;
A
#
# COMPACT_ATOMS: atom_id res chain seq x y z
N MET A 1 -2.89 -27.61 -10.32
CA MET A 1 -2.21 -26.32 -10.18
C MET A 1 -3.29 -25.28 -9.90
N LEU A 2 -3.19 -24.53 -8.82
CA LEU A 2 -4.13 -23.45 -8.52
C LEU A 2 -3.96 -22.34 -9.55
N GLY A 3 -5.04 -21.67 -9.94
CA GLY A 3 -5.07 -20.57 -10.90
C GLY A 3 -6.06 -19.49 -10.49
N GLY A 4 -6.25 -18.47 -11.34
CA GLY A 4 -7.17 -17.37 -11.06
C GLY A 4 -6.83 -16.62 -9.76
N PRO A 5 -7.81 -16.28 -8.91
CA PRO A 5 -7.60 -15.53 -7.66
C PRO A 5 -6.66 -16.19 -6.64
N SER A 6 -6.30 -17.46 -6.81
CA SER A 6 -5.30 -18.13 -5.96
C SER A 6 -3.85 -17.86 -6.39
N LEU A 7 -3.61 -17.28 -7.56
CA LEU A 7 -2.31 -16.72 -7.93
C LEU A 7 -2.19 -15.35 -7.28
N ARG A 8 -1.11 -15.13 -6.57
CA ARG A 8 -0.92 -13.92 -5.75
C ARG A 8 0.42 -13.30 -6.04
N LYS A 9 0.41 -12.04 -6.43
CA LYS A 9 1.58 -11.17 -6.59
C LYS A 9 1.80 -10.35 -5.33
N ARG A 10 2.90 -9.59 -5.30
CA ARG A 10 3.17 -8.65 -4.21
C ARG A 10 2.14 -7.53 -4.21
N SER A 11 1.84 -7.03 -3.01
CA SER A 11 0.78 -6.04 -2.81
C SER A 11 1.12 -4.71 -3.46
N ALA A 12 0.17 -4.19 -4.24
CA ALA A 12 0.16 -2.82 -4.75
C ALA A 12 -1.30 -2.43 -5.03
N ALA A 13 -1.58 -1.14 -5.08
CA ALA A 13 -2.90 -0.67 -5.46
C ALA A 13 -2.82 0.58 -6.34
N LEU A 14 -3.66 0.64 -7.38
CA LEU A 14 -3.85 1.83 -8.20
C LEU A 14 -5.19 2.47 -7.86
N ILE A 15 -5.18 3.75 -7.52
CA ILE A 15 -6.35 4.53 -7.14
C ILE A 15 -6.59 5.58 -8.22
N ASN A 16 -7.79 5.57 -8.83
CA ASN A 16 -8.25 6.52 -9.83
C ASN A 16 -7.25 6.76 -10.97
N ASP A 17 -6.49 5.78 -11.39
CA ASP A 17 -5.53 5.83 -12.50
C ASP A 17 -4.27 6.70 -12.30
N ASP A 18 -4.19 7.55 -11.25
CA ASP A 18 -3.10 8.51 -11.06
C ASP A 18 -2.30 8.37 -9.75
N LEU A 19 -2.82 7.64 -8.76
CA LEU A 19 -2.15 7.39 -7.47
C LEU A 19 -1.85 5.90 -7.27
N LEU A 20 -0.58 5.55 -7.22
CA LEU A 20 -0.11 4.21 -6.93
C LEU A 20 0.25 4.08 -5.44
N ILE A 21 -0.03 2.93 -4.83
CA ILE A 21 0.53 2.54 -3.55
C ILE A 21 1.54 1.44 -3.82
N ASP A 22 2.78 1.69 -3.43
CA ASP A 22 3.99 0.91 -3.60
C ASP A 22 4.49 0.72 -5.05
N LEU A 23 5.79 0.90 -5.21
CA LEU A 23 6.54 0.63 -6.44
C LEU A 23 7.11 -0.80 -6.41
N GLY A 24 6.26 -1.78 -6.10
CA GLY A 24 6.66 -3.18 -5.99
C GLY A 24 7.05 -3.81 -7.34
N PRO A 25 7.79 -4.94 -7.33
CA PRO A 25 8.36 -5.53 -8.55
C PRO A 25 7.31 -6.06 -9.53
N ASP A 26 6.08 -6.30 -9.09
CA ASP A 26 5.03 -6.87 -9.93
C ASP A 26 4.15 -5.83 -10.65
N ILE A 27 4.30 -4.52 -10.39
CA ILE A 27 3.38 -3.49 -10.91
C ILE A 27 3.28 -3.48 -12.44
N MET A 28 4.41 -3.60 -13.15
CA MET A 28 4.42 -3.63 -14.62
C MET A 28 3.72 -4.87 -15.16
N SER A 29 4.01 -6.04 -14.57
CA SER A 29 3.37 -7.28 -15.00
C SER A 29 1.87 -7.29 -14.67
N ALA A 30 1.47 -6.74 -13.52
CA ALA A 30 0.06 -6.60 -13.13
C ALA A 30 -0.69 -5.64 -14.08
N SER A 31 -0.09 -4.48 -14.39
CA SER A 31 -0.62 -3.53 -15.38
C SER A 31 -0.95 -4.22 -16.70
N HIS A 32 0.00 -4.95 -17.27
CA HIS A 32 -0.20 -5.69 -18.53
C HIS A 32 -1.26 -6.80 -18.43
N MET A 33 -1.25 -7.55 -17.33
CA MET A 33 -2.19 -8.68 -17.15
C MET A 33 -3.63 -8.23 -16.96
N HIS A 34 -3.84 -7.09 -16.30
CA HIS A 34 -5.17 -6.58 -15.95
C HIS A 34 -5.63 -5.42 -16.82
N GLY A 35 -4.82 -5.00 -17.81
CA GLY A 35 -5.17 -3.92 -18.73
C GLY A 35 -5.26 -2.55 -18.08
N CYS A 36 -4.54 -2.32 -16.99
CA CYS A 36 -4.46 -1.02 -16.32
C CYS A 36 -3.29 -0.23 -16.91
N SER A 37 -3.51 1.01 -17.36
CA SER A 37 -2.41 1.91 -17.76
C SER A 37 -1.74 2.50 -16.53
N LEU A 38 -0.42 2.67 -16.60
CA LEU A 38 0.36 3.43 -15.63
C LEU A 38 0.83 4.79 -16.18
N ASP A 39 0.39 5.16 -17.39
CA ASP A 39 0.83 6.38 -18.09
C ASP A 39 0.39 7.66 -17.36
N ASP A 40 -0.76 7.59 -16.66
CA ASP A 40 -1.33 8.69 -15.92
C ASP A 40 -0.91 8.76 -14.45
N VAL A 41 -0.10 7.81 -13.98
CA VAL A 41 0.41 7.81 -12.60
C VAL A 41 1.32 9.03 -12.37
N ARG A 42 0.92 9.87 -11.43
CA ARG A 42 1.61 11.10 -11.03
C ARG A 42 2.07 11.06 -9.58
N TYR A 43 1.46 10.18 -8.79
CA TYR A 43 1.67 10.10 -7.35
C TYR A 43 1.94 8.68 -6.94
N CYS A 44 2.82 8.50 -5.95
CA CYS A 44 3.05 7.22 -5.30
C CYS A 44 3.15 7.41 -3.79
N LEU A 45 2.36 6.65 -3.04
CA LEU A 45 2.51 6.48 -1.59
C LEU A 45 3.34 5.22 -1.36
N GLN A 46 4.55 5.37 -0.85
CA GLN A 46 5.42 4.24 -0.55
C GLN A 46 5.26 3.85 0.91
N THR A 47 4.85 2.60 1.17
CA THR A 47 4.61 2.11 2.52
C THR A 47 5.92 1.91 3.28
N HIS A 48 6.86 1.17 2.72
CA HIS A 48 8.15 0.87 3.34
C HIS A 48 9.16 0.33 2.30
N PRO A 49 10.45 0.12 2.66
CA PRO A 49 11.49 -0.19 1.70
C PRO A 49 11.78 -1.69 1.49
N HIS A 50 10.91 -2.61 1.89
CA HIS A 50 11.09 -4.03 1.59
C HIS A 50 11.01 -4.28 0.07
N ALA A 51 11.74 -5.29 -0.40
CA ALA A 51 11.90 -5.56 -1.83
C ALA A 51 10.62 -6.02 -2.55
N ASP A 52 9.62 -6.45 -1.83
CA ASP A 52 8.30 -6.79 -2.35
C ASP A 52 7.38 -5.56 -2.50
N HIS A 53 7.74 -4.43 -1.88
CA HIS A 53 7.03 -3.15 -1.96
C HIS A 53 7.79 -2.07 -2.73
N LEU A 54 9.13 -2.16 -2.81
CA LEU A 54 9.95 -1.14 -3.47
C LEU A 54 11.00 -1.77 -4.38
N ASP A 55 10.76 -1.71 -5.69
CA ASP A 55 11.74 -2.00 -6.72
C ASP A 55 12.23 -0.70 -7.36
N LEU A 56 13.41 -0.28 -6.99
CA LEU A 56 14.02 0.97 -7.45
C LEU A 56 14.37 0.96 -8.94
N SER A 57 14.36 -0.20 -9.61
CA SER A 57 14.53 -0.30 -11.06
C SER A 57 13.42 0.42 -11.82
N HIS A 58 12.23 0.55 -11.24
CA HIS A 58 11.13 1.34 -11.81
C HIS A 58 11.46 2.84 -11.90
N LEU A 59 12.21 3.37 -10.93
CA LEU A 59 12.70 4.75 -11.01
C LEU A 59 13.85 4.87 -12.02
N LEU A 60 14.80 3.92 -12.00
CA LEU A 60 15.92 3.92 -12.92
C LEU A 60 15.46 3.84 -14.38
N SER A 61 14.45 3.02 -14.69
CA SER A 61 13.90 2.87 -16.03
C SER A 61 13.27 4.14 -16.60
N ARG A 62 13.02 5.16 -15.78
CA ARG A 62 12.54 6.50 -16.20
C ARG A 62 13.65 7.39 -16.76
N SER A 63 14.92 6.96 -16.64
CA SER A 63 16.06 7.71 -17.18
C SER A 63 15.99 7.80 -18.71
N PRO A 64 16.38 8.95 -19.30
CA PRO A 64 16.57 9.07 -20.75
C PRO A 64 17.54 8.02 -21.35
N ASP A 65 18.46 7.46 -20.55
CA ASP A 65 19.38 6.41 -20.98
C ASP A 65 18.64 5.13 -21.41
N TYR A 66 17.40 4.94 -20.94
CA TYR A 66 16.52 3.83 -21.35
C TYR A 66 15.49 4.25 -22.43
N GLY A 67 15.72 5.40 -23.08
CA GLY A 67 14.88 5.88 -24.17
C GLY A 67 13.58 6.58 -23.74
N VAL A 68 13.41 6.84 -22.46
CA VAL A 68 12.21 7.55 -21.95
C VAL A 68 12.34 9.04 -22.24
N VAL A 69 11.37 9.60 -22.95
CA VAL A 69 11.29 11.01 -23.30
C VAL A 69 9.98 11.59 -22.79
N GLY A 70 10.06 12.69 -22.04
CA GLY A 70 8.85 13.42 -21.60
C GLY A 70 8.00 12.69 -20.56
N ALA A 71 8.60 11.79 -19.78
CA ALA A 71 7.90 11.17 -18.66
C ALA A 71 7.37 12.24 -17.69
N PRO A 72 6.11 12.15 -17.27
CA PRO A 72 5.58 13.05 -16.24
C PRO A 72 6.34 12.88 -14.93
N VAL A 73 6.42 13.95 -14.14
CA VAL A 73 7.06 13.87 -12.83
C VAL A 73 6.25 12.95 -11.92
N LEU A 74 6.88 11.90 -11.40
CA LEU A 74 6.32 11.03 -10.38
C LEU A 74 6.64 11.60 -8.99
N ASN A 75 5.62 11.99 -8.25
CA ASN A 75 5.77 12.46 -6.87
C ASN A 75 5.66 11.27 -5.92
N VAL A 76 6.76 10.89 -5.28
CA VAL A 76 6.84 9.76 -4.34
C VAL A 76 6.82 10.30 -2.91
N TYR A 77 5.89 9.82 -2.11
CA TYR A 77 5.72 10.20 -0.71
C TYR A 77 6.11 9.01 0.17
N ALA A 78 7.05 9.20 1.06
CA ALA A 78 7.56 8.16 1.95
C ALA A 78 8.00 8.72 3.29
N SER A 79 8.16 7.89 4.31
CA SER A 79 8.84 8.29 5.54
C SER A 79 10.28 8.71 5.25
N ARG A 80 10.88 9.43 6.19
CA ARG A 80 12.29 9.78 6.10
C ARG A 80 13.17 8.52 6.02
N GLU A 81 12.90 7.55 6.88
CA GLU A 81 13.65 6.30 6.98
C GLU A 81 13.56 5.47 5.68
N THR A 82 12.36 5.36 5.10
CA THR A 82 12.16 4.71 3.79
C THR A 82 12.91 5.45 2.69
N SER A 83 12.83 6.78 2.65
CA SER A 83 13.51 7.61 1.64
C SER A 83 15.03 7.50 1.72
N GLU A 84 15.59 7.54 2.93
CA GLU A 84 17.04 7.42 3.16
C GLU A 84 17.53 6.03 2.74
N ARG A 85 16.84 4.96 3.13
CA ARG A 85 17.21 3.59 2.73
C ARG A 85 17.08 3.37 1.22
N ALA A 86 16.03 3.90 0.60
CA ALA A 86 15.88 3.86 -0.86
C ALA A 86 17.05 4.56 -1.56
N ALA A 87 17.47 5.72 -1.05
CA ALA A 87 18.60 6.47 -1.61
C ALA A 87 19.92 5.74 -1.46
N GLU A 88 20.20 5.15 -0.29
CA GLU A 88 21.39 4.35 -0.06
C GLU A 88 21.47 3.13 -0.99
N THR A 89 20.34 2.41 -1.15
CA THR A 89 20.28 1.24 -2.03
C THR A 89 20.42 1.63 -3.50
N PHE A 90 19.77 2.72 -3.93
CA PHE A 90 19.85 3.20 -5.29
C PHE A 90 21.27 3.64 -5.67
N GLU A 91 21.95 4.38 -4.79
CA GLU A 91 23.32 4.83 -4.98
C GLU A 91 24.29 3.67 -5.05
N ARG A 92 24.20 2.72 -4.12
CA ARG A 92 25.12 1.60 -4.01
C ARG A 92 24.96 0.58 -5.16
N ASP A 93 23.71 0.22 -5.47
CA ASP A 93 23.42 -0.98 -6.27
C ASP A 93 23.00 -0.66 -7.71
N LEU A 94 22.57 0.57 -8.01
CA LEU A 94 21.95 0.88 -9.30
C LEU A 94 22.63 2.01 -10.08
N ALA A 95 22.85 3.15 -9.49
CA ALA A 95 23.14 4.37 -10.25
C ALA A 95 24.45 5.09 -9.89
N GLY A 96 25.02 4.83 -8.70
CA GLY A 96 26.23 5.50 -8.24
C GLY A 96 26.04 6.98 -7.85
N TYR A 97 24.77 7.44 -7.77
CA TYR A 97 24.40 8.74 -7.25
C TYR A 97 23.14 8.63 -6.36
N SER A 98 23.03 9.54 -5.38
CA SER A 98 21.93 9.48 -4.43
C SER A 98 20.59 9.81 -5.07
N LEU A 99 19.57 9.01 -4.76
CA LEU A 99 18.19 9.24 -5.19
C LEU A 99 17.63 10.57 -4.66
N LEU A 100 18.11 11.05 -3.52
CA LEU A 100 17.69 12.32 -2.93
C LEU A 100 18.45 13.55 -3.50
N SER A 101 19.28 13.37 -4.51
CA SER A 101 19.97 14.47 -5.16
C SER A 101 19.06 15.20 -6.17
N PRO A 102 19.23 16.52 -6.35
CA PRO A 102 18.51 17.26 -7.40
C PRO A 102 18.79 16.74 -8.81
N GLU A 103 19.95 16.12 -9.03
CA GLU A 103 20.30 15.46 -10.29
C GLU A 103 19.41 14.26 -10.55
N ALA A 104 19.20 13.41 -9.54
CA ALA A 104 18.32 12.24 -9.63
C ALA A 104 16.88 12.67 -9.94
N GLU A 105 16.35 13.65 -9.23
CA GLU A 105 15.00 14.18 -9.47
C GLU A 105 14.81 14.62 -10.94
N LYS A 106 15.77 15.36 -11.45
CA LYS A 106 15.72 15.85 -12.84
C LYS A 106 15.88 14.71 -13.85
N ARG A 107 16.86 13.81 -13.64
CA ARG A 107 17.22 12.74 -14.58
C ARG A 107 16.12 11.70 -14.68
N LEU A 108 15.50 11.35 -13.56
CA LEU A 108 14.49 10.28 -13.47
C LEU A 108 13.06 10.80 -13.56
N SER A 109 12.86 12.10 -13.72
CA SER A 109 11.54 12.75 -13.75
C SER A 109 10.69 12.32 -12.54
N PHE A 110 11.27 12.40 -11.35
CA PHE A 110 10.54 12.12 -10.11
C PHE A 110 10.85 13.17 -9.05
N LYS A 111 10.10 13.15 -7.96
CA LYS A 111 10.35 13.99 -6.79
C LYS A 111 10.04 13.21 -5.53
N MET A 112 10.98 13.20 -4.56
CA MET A 112 10.79 12.58 -3.26
C MET A 112 10.23 13.59 -2.26
N HIS A 113 9.14 13.23 -1.59
CA HIS A 113 8.50 13.99 -0.53
C HIS A 113 8.57 13.19 0.77
N GLN A 114 9.33 13.68 1.73
CA GLN A 114 9.35 13.06 3.07
C GLN A 114 8.12 13.50 3.86
N ILE A 115 7.36 12.53 4.35
CA ILE A 115 6.14 12.74 5.13
C ILE A 115 6.33 12.37 6.59
N GLN A 116 5.47 12.92 7.44
CA GLN A 116 5.43 12.61 8.87
C GLN A 116 4.12 11.90 9.21
N PRO A 117 4.15 10.87 10.08
CA PRO A 117 2.94 10.21 10.52
C PRO A 117 2.03 11.14 11.31
N LEU A 118 0.74 10.84 11.29
CA LEU A 118 -0.34 11.53 12.02
C LEU A 118 -0.50 13.02 11.69
N LYS A 119 0.04 13.44 10.54
CA LYS A 119 -0.17 14.80 10.01
C LYS A 119 -0.84 14.70 8.64
N PRO A 120 -2.00 15.38 8.45
CA PRO A 120 -2.63 15.43 7.13
C PRO A 120 -1.75 16.17 6.12
N PHE A 121 -1.75 15.70 4.88
CA PHE A 121 -1.07 16.34 3.74
C PHE A 121 -1.84 16.10 2.44
N MET A 122 -1.55 16.92 1.42
CA MET A 122 -2.19 16.77 0.12
C MET A 122 -1.28 16.01 -0.86
N VAL A 123 -1.88 15.10 -1.60
CA VAL A 123 -1.25 14.37 -2.72
C VAL A 123 -2.12 14.60 -3.95
N GLY A 124 -1.79 15.60 -4.74
CA GLY A 124 -2.66 16.03 -5.83
C GLY A 124 -4.08 16.38 -5.32
N PRO A 125 -5.13 15.69 -5.80
CA PRO A 125 -6.50 15.91 -5.35
C PRO A 125 -6.85 15.17 -4.04
N TYR A 126 -5.94 14.34 -3.51
CA TYR A 126 -6.18 13.47 -2.36
C TYR A 126 -5.78 14.15 -1.06
N SER A 127 -6.67 14.09 -0.05
CA SER A 127 -6.31 14.34 1.34
C SER A 127 -5.79 13.04 1.96
N VAL A 128 -4.57 13.04 2.45
CA VAL A 128 -3.89 11.83 2.93
C VAL A 128 -3.40 12.03 4.36
N MET A 129 -3.48 10.99 5.16
CA MET A 129 -2.77 10.89 6.44
C MET A 129 -2.03 9.56 6.50
N ALA A 130 -0.77 9.61 6.91
CA ALA A 130 0.04 8.43 7.16
C ALA A 130 -0.04 8.02 8.63
N PHE A 131 -0.01 6.72 8.89
CA PHE A 131 0.00 6.14 10.25
C PHE A 131 1.20 5.21 10.37
N PRO A 132 1.87 5.15 11.53
CA PRO A 132 2.95 4.18 11.72
C PRO A 132 2.40 2.76 11.63
N ALA A 133 3.03 1.92 10.83
CA ALA A 133 2.76 0.50 10.80
C ALA A 133 3.49 -0.21 11.95
N ASN A 134 2.88 -1.23 12.51
CA ASN A 134 3.52 -2.13 13.46
C ASN A 134 4.27 -3.23 12.70
N HIS A 135 5.28 -2.81 11.94
CA HIS A 135 6.06 -3.64 11.03
C HIS A 135 7.46 -3.06 10.87
N ALA A 136 8.46 -3.93 10.69
CA ALA A 136 9.84 -3.58 10.36
C ALA A 136 10.40 -2.38 11.16
N PRO A 137 10.65 -2.55 12.48
CA PRO A 137 11.13 -1.47 13.33
C PRO A 137 12.37 -0.77 12.73
N GLY A 138 12.35 0.57 12.70
CA GLY A 138 13.44 1.39 12.16
C GLY A 138 13.42 1.59 10.63
N MET A 139 12.44 1.04 9.92
CA MET A 139 12.27 1.27 8.47
C MET A 139 11.24 2.36 8.13
N GLY A 140 10.55 2.90 9.14
CA GLY A 140 9.56 3.95 8.94
C GLY A 140 8.34 3.50 8.14
N ALA A 141 7.90 2.25 8.35
CA ALA A 141 6.74 1.69 7.65
C ALA A 141 5.46 2.46 7.97
N MET A 142 4.64 2.72 6.95
CA MET A 142 3.45 3.55 7.00
C MET A 142 2.22 2.85 6.43
N LEU A 143 1.08 3.12 7.05
CA LEU A 143 -0.26 2.87 6.54
C LEU A 143 -0.89 4.20 6.10
N TYR A 144 -1.93 4.18 5.27
CA TYR A 144 -2.48 5.41 4.71
C TYR A 144 -4.01 5.47 4.80
N SER A 145 -4.56 6.61 5.22
CA SER A 145 -5.90 7.02 4.87
C SER A 145 -5.85 7.93 3.65
N ILE A 146 -6.76 7.74 2.71
CA ILE A 146 -6.80 8.48 1.45
C ILE A 146 -8.25 8.88 1.21
N GLU A 147 -8.48 10.17 1.05
CA GLU A 147 -9.81 10.73 0.84
C GLU A 147 -9.83 11.59 -0.44
N ALA A 148 -10.84 11.38 -1.26
CA ALA A 148 -11.16 12.22 -2.41
C ALA A 148 -12.66 12.18 -2.71
N ASN A 149 -13.24 13.29 -3.16
CA ASN A 149 -14.64 13.38 -3.58
C ASN A 149 -15.66 12.89 -2.52
N GLY A 150 -15.33 13.03 -1.23
CA GLY A 150 -16.18 12.59 -0.14
C GLY A 150 -16.19 11.07 0.09
N ARG A 151 -15.23 10.36 -0.48
CA ARG A 151 -14.98 8.93 -0.27
C ARG A 151 -13.62 8.74 0.38
N ALA A 152 -13.54 7.82 1.31
CA ALA A 152 -12.32 7.55 2.04
C ALA A 152 -12.00 6.06 2.12
N ILE A 153 -10.73 5.73 1.97
CA ILE A 153 -10.22 4.38 2.15
C ILE A 153 -9.09 4.37 3.19
N PHE A 154 -8.93 3.24 3.86
CA PHE A 154 -7.76 2.97 4.69
C PHE A 154 -6.98 1.80 4.09
N TYR A 155 -5.71 2.02 3.80
CA TYR A 155 -4.78 1.02 3.29
C TYR A 155 -3.80 0.65 4.40
N GLY A 156 -4.00 -0.54 4.96
CA GLY A 156 -3.32 -1.02 6.16
C GLY A 156 -2.65 -2.37 5.92
N THR A 157 -1.73 -2.44 4.94
CA THR A 157 -0.93 -3.64 4.66
C THR A 157 0.43 -3.57 5.36
N ASP A 158 1.03 -4.73 5.56
CA ASP A 158 2.30 -4.88 6.27
C ASP A 158 2.27 -4.25 7.65
N THR A 159 1.40 -4.82 8.47
CA THR A 159 1.30 -4.44 9.87
C THR A 159 0.82 -5.61 10.72
N ALA A 160 1.32 -5.70 11.94
CA ALA A 160 0.65 -6.38 13.04
C ALA A 160 -0.54 -5.53 13.52
N THR A 161 -1.04 -5.79 14.72
CA THR A 161 -2.14 -5.01 15.31
C THR A 161 -1.85 -3.52 15.30
N LEU A 162 -2.84 -2.72 14.88
CA LEU A 162 -2.71 -1.27 14.81
C LEU A 162 -2.39 -0.67 16.18
N PHE A 163 -1.46 0.26 16.20
CA PHE A 163 -1.11 1.00 17.42
C PHE A 163 -2.31 1.81 17.94
N GLU A 164 -2.42 1.97 19.26
CA GLU A 164 -3.51 2.75 19.85
C GLU A 164 -3.52 4.23 19.39
N GLN A 165 -2.35 4.79 19.05
CA GLN A 165 -2.28 6.13 18.45
C GLN A 165 -2.98 6.23 17.09
N THR A 166 -3.07 5.13 16.32
CA THR A 166 -3.84 5.07 15.06
C THR A 166 -5.34 5.14 15.36
N TRP A 167 -5.81 4.37 16.33
CA TRP A 167 -7.21 4.42 16.79
C TRP A 167 -7.58 5.77 17.37
N GLN A 168 -6.68 6.39 18.14
CA GLN A 168 -6.85 7.73 18.66
C GLN A 168 -6.99 8.75 17.53
N ALA A 169 -6.13 8.69 16.51
CA ALA A 169 -6.20 9.57 15.35
C ALA A 169 -7.51 9.38 14.56
N PHE A 170 -8.00 8.14 14.39
CA PHE A 170 -9.30 7.89 13.77
C PHE A 170 -10.42 8.61 14.51
N ARG A 171 -10.43 8.57 15.85
CA ARG A 171 -11.44 9.26 16.68
C ARG A 171 -11.30 10.79 16.61
N GLU A 172 -10.08 11.31 16.78
CA GLU A 172 -9.80 12.76 16.79
C GLU A 172 -10.16 13.42 15.46
N HIS A 173 -9.84 12.77 14.34
CA HIS A 173 -10.15 13.26 13.00
C HIS A 173 -11.53 12.82 12.51
N LYS A 174 -12.31 12.08 13.33
CA LYS A 174 -13.66 11.58 12.98
C LYS A 174 -13.67 10.83 11.65
N MET A 175 -12.64 10.03 11.42
CA MET A 175 -12.47 9.30 10.15
C MET A 175 -13.58 8.27 9.96
N ARG A 176 -14.04 8.15 8.71
CA ARG A 176 -15.02 7.15 8.28
C ARG A 176 -14.62 6.62 6.93
N PHE A 177 -14.40 5.32 6.82
CA PHE A 177 -13.93 4.69 5.60
C PHE A 177 -15.07 3.95 4.87
N ASP A 178 -15.10 4.11 3.54
CA ASP A 178 -15.95 3.34 2.64
C ASP A 178 -15.34 1.97 2.33
N ALA A 179 -14.01 1.90 2.31
CA ALA A 179 -13.28 0.64 2.21
C ALA A 179 -12.06 0.64 3.13
N VAL A 180 -11.81 -0.50 3.75
CA VAL A 180 -10.64 -0.76 4.59
C VAL A 180 -9.92 -1.96 4.02
N ILE A 181 -8.64 -1.82 3.72
CA ILE A 181 -7.77 -2.87 3.21
C ILE A 181 -6.79 -3.21 4.34
N LEU A 182 -6.80 -4.46 4.80
CA LEU A 182 -5.97 -4.94 5.91
C LEU A 182 -5.01 -6.02 5.46
N ASP A 183 -3.87 -6.07 6.14
CA ASP A 183 -2.94 -7.19 6.10
C ASP A 183 -3.64 -8.50 6.47
N HIS A 184 -3.31 -9.57 5.77
CA HIS A 184 -3.76 -10.94 6.09
C HIS A 184 -2.68 -11.94 5.71
N THR A 185 -1.45 -11.63 6.08
CA THR A 185 -0.30 -12.49 5.75
C THR A 185 -0.46 -13.87 6.35
N TYR A 186 -0.91 -13.94 7.61
CA TYR A 186 -1.10 -15.21 8.31
C TYR A 186 -2.54 -15.70 8.23
N GLY A 187 -2.68 -17.02 7.96
CA GLY A 187 -3.97 -17.67 7.83
C GLY A 187 -4.70 -17.89 9.15
N PRO A 188 -5.90 -18.56 9.09
CA PRO A 188 -6.72 -18.82 10.28
C PRO A 188 -6.04 -19.71 11.34
N GLU A 189 -5.15 -20.61 10.90
CA GLU A 189 -4.49 -21.57 11.79
C GLU A 189 -3.14 -21.08 12.34
N GLN A 190 -2.71 -19.87 11.94
CA GLN A 190 -1.41 -19.31 12.35
C GLN A 190 -1.59 -18.24 13.42
N PRO A 191 -0.68 -18.14 14.39
CA PRO A 191 -0.65 -17.00 15.29
C PRO A 191 -0.25 -15.73 14.52
N GLY A 192 -0.74 -14.57 14.94
CA GLY A 192 -0.23 -13.29 14.48
C GLY A 192 1.20 -13.05 14.96
N GLY A 193 1.91 -12.16 14.29
CA GLY A 193 3.31 -11.82 14.59
C GLY A 193 3.61 -10.37 14.21
N ASP A 194 4.49 -10.19 13.24
CA ASP A 194 4.79 -8.93 12.56
C ASP A 194 3.79 -8.56 11.45
N HIS A 195 2.82 -9.44 11.23
CA HIS A 195 1.66 -9.26 10.35
C HIS A 195 0.39 -9.71 11.05
N LEU A 196 -0.78 -9.32 10.52
CA LEU A 196 -2.06 -9.80 10.98
C LEU A 196 -2.32 -11.25 10.52
N ASN A 197 -3.06 -11.98 11.34
CA ASN A 197 -3.72 -13.20 10.95
C ASN A 197 -5.23 -12.99 10.73
N ALA A 198 -5.93 -14.02 10.26
CA ALA A 198 -7.36 -13.96 9.99
C ALA A 198 -8.20 -13.49 11.19
N HIS A 199 -7.89 -13.96 12.40
CA HIS A 199 -8.62 -13.57 13.60
C HIS A 199 -8.40 -12.11 13.97
N GLN A 200 -7.19 -11.61 13.82
CA GLN A 200 -6.87 -10.20 14.06
C GLN A 200 -7.52 -9.29 13.01
N VAL A 201 -7.68 -9.74 11.75
CA VAL A 201 -8.49 -9.00 10.76
C VAL A 201 -9.93 -8.87 11.23
N ILE A 202 -10.54 -9.94 11.75
CA ILE A 202 -11.90 -9.92 12.31
C ILE A 202 -11.98 -8.93 13.47
N GLU A 203 -11.06 -9.01 14.43
CA GLU A 203 -11.02 -8.10 15.59
C GLU A 203 -10.91 -6.63 15.17
N HIS A 204 -10.06 -6.31 14.18
CA HIS A 204 -9.92 -4.95 13.67
C HIS A 204 -11.20 -4.48 12.96
N ALA A 205 -11.79 -5.33 12.12
CA ALA A 205 -13.04 -5.01 11.43
C ALA A 205 -14.19 -4.74 12.42
N ASP A 206 -14.31 -5.57 13.45
CA ASP A 206 -15.34 -5.42 14.48
C ASP A 206 -15.11 -4.16 15.32
N ARG A 207 -13.87 -3.86 15.69
CA ARG A 207 -13.53 -2.61 16.38
C ARG A 207 -13.84 -1.38 15.51
N MET A 208 -13.50 -1.40 14.23
CA MET A 208 -13.81 -0.32 13.29
C MET A 208 -15.32 -0.09 13.16
N ARG A 209 -16.13 -1.15 13.14
CA ARG A 209 -17.59 -1.05 13.14
C ARG A 209 -18.11 -0.46 14.46
N ALA A 210 -17.63 -0.98 15.59
CA ALA A 210 -18.06 -0.54 16.91
C ALA A 210 -17.70 0.93 17.21
N GLU A 211 -16.53 1.39 16.76
CA GLU A 211 -16.11 2.79 16.92
C GLU A 211 -16.66 3.72 15.81
N GLY A 212 -17.43 3.21 14.85
CA GLY A 212 -17.99 3.99 13.74
C GLY A 212 -16.98 4.50 12.72
N VAL A 213 -15.78 3.92 12.72
CA VAL A 213 -14.69 4.23 11.77
C VAL A 213 -14.98 3.61 10.40
N LEU A 214 -15.67 2.46 10.36
CA LEU A 214 -16.19 1.89 9.12
C LEU A 214 -17.55 2.54 8.82
N GLY A 215 -17.73 3.05 7.61
CA GLY A 215 -19.00 3.63 7.16
C GLY A 215 -20.15 2.61 7.17
N PRO A 216 -21.42 3.04 7.11
CA PRO A 216 -22.57 2.14 7.22
C PRO A 216 -22.65 1.10 6.09
N HIS A 217 -22.02 1.40 4.96
CA HIS A 217 -21.86 0.48 3.82
C HIS A 217 -20.39 0.16 3.57
N GLY A 218 -19.51 0.48 4.53
CA GLY A 218 -18.10 0.28 4.43
C GLY A 218 -17.74 -1.21 4.38
N ARG A 219 -16.78 -1.55 3.53
CA ARG A 219 -16.32 -2.92 3.28
C ARG A 219 -14.91 -3.11 3.79
N VAL A 220 -14.61 -4.30 4.25
CA VAL A 220 -13.26 -4.69 4.70
C VAL A 220 -12.71 -5.73 3.74
N PHE A 221 -11.49 -5.51 3.27
CA PHE A 221 -10.78 -6.39 2.36
C PHE A 221 -9.47 -6.84 3.00
N ALA A 222 -9.21 -8.14 2.91
CA ALA A 222 -7.94 -8.73 3.28
C ALA A 222 -7.01 -8.81 2.06
N THR A 223 -5.77 -8.39 2.21
CA THR A 223 -4.73 -8.46 1.17
C THR A 223 -3.40 -8.91 1.78
N HIS A 224 -2.30 -8.89 1.01
CA HIS A 224 -0.98 -9.35 1.44
C HIS A 224 -0.99 -10.81 1.95
N ILE A 225 -1.66 -11.68 1.21
CA ILE A 225 -1.96 -13.04 1.64
C ILE A 225 -0.80 -13.95 1.25
N ALA A 226 -0.04 -14.43 2.23
CA ALA A 226 1.01 -15.42 1.98
C ALA A 226 0.42 -16.76 1.54
N HIS A 227 1.11 -17.48 0.65
CA HIS A 227 0.72 -18.84 0.29
C HIS A 227 0.91 -19.82 1.45
N GLU A 228 1.89 -19.56 2.30
CA GLU A 228 2.13 -20.32 3.51
C GLU A 228 1.06 -19.97 4.56
N GLY A 229 0.35 -20.97 5.02
CA GLY A 229 -0.66 -20.82 6.09
C GLY A 229 -2.02 -20.29 5.66
N ASN A 230 -2.20 -19.91 4.40
CA ASN A 230 -3.51 -19.57 3.86
C ASN A 230 -4.02 -20.63 2.89
N PRO A 231 -5.30 -21.01 2.96
CA PRO A 231 -5.89 -21.92 1.99
C PRO A 231 -6.00 -21.26 0.60
N ALA A 232 -6.43 -22.02 -0.40
CA ALA A 232 -6.77 -21.51 -1.72
C ALA A 232 -7.85 -20.43 -1.61
N HIS A 233 -7.87 -19.50 -2.57
CA HIS A 233 -8.79 -18.35 -2.53
C HIS A 233 -10.27 -18.71 -2.30
N PRO A 234 -10.86 -19.75 -2.92
CA PRO A 234 -12.27 -20.09 -2.68
C PRO A 234 -12.58 -20.40 -1.21
N ASP A 235 -11.69 -21.14 -0.56
CA ASP A 235 -11.89 -21.56 0.84
C ASP A 235 -11.65 -20.38 1.78
N LEU A 236 -10.61 -19.56 1.52
CA LEU A 236 -10.36 -18.35 2.29
C LEU A 236 -11.48 -17.33 2.12
N ALA A 237 -12.02 -17.17 0.92
CA ALA A 237 -13.13 -16.26 0.66
C ALA A 237 -14.43 -16.71 1.34
N ALA A 238 -14.68 -18.03 1.41
CA ALA A 238 -15.80 -18.56 2.17
C ALA A 238 -15.67 -18.26 3.66
N PHE A 239 -14.50 -18.54 4.24
CA PHE A 239 -14.19 -18.18 5.63
C PHE A 239 -14.37 -16.69 5.89
N ALA A 240 -13.77 -15.83 5.07
CA ALA A 240 -13.85 -14.37 5.22
C ALA A 240 -15.30 -13.87 5.19
N LYS A 241 -16.10 -14.38 4.26
CA LYS A 241 -17.52 -14.02 4.13
C LYS A 241 -18.33 -14.34 5.38
N GLU A 242 -18.08 -15.49 6.03
CA GLU A 242 -18.73 -15.85 7.28
C GLU A 242 -18.37 -14.90 8.42
N HIS A 243 -17.22 -14.23 8.33
CA HIS A 243 -16.69 -13.31 9.34
C HIS A 243 -16.81 -11.83 8.95
N GLY A 244 -17.56 -11.53 7.86
CA GLY A 244 -17.92 -10.16 7.50
C GLY A 244 -16.79 -9.34 6.86
N TYR A 245 -15.83 -9.99 6.18
CA TYR A 245 -14.84 -9.34 5.34
C TYR A 245 -14.68 -10.08 4.00
N GLU A 246 -13.92 -9.53 3.10
CA GLU A 246 -13.68 -10.05 1.76
C GLU A 246 -12.19 -10.29 1.53
N VAL A 247 -11.85 -11.20 0.61
CA VAL A 247 -10.47 -11.47 0.24
C VAL A 247 -10.16 -10.83 -1.10
N ALA A 248 -9.22 -9.90 -1.11
CA ALA A 248 -8.74 -9.29 -2.34
C ALA A 248 -7.94 -10.31 -3.19
N TYR A 249 -7.86 -10.05 -4.46
CA TYR A 249 -7.09 -10.81 -5.44
C TYR A 249 -6.55 -9.88 -6.53
N ASP A 250 -5.54 -10.34 -7.26
CA ASP A 250 -4.90 -9.55 -8.31
C ASP A 250 -5.91 -9.17 -9.39
N GLY A 251 -6.00 -7.89 -9.70
CA GLY A 251 -6.96 -7.33 -10.65
C GLY A 251 -8.35 -7.05 -10.08
N LEU A 252 -8.56 -7.19 -8.76
CA LEU A 252 -9.81 -6.76 -8.14
C LEU A 252 -10.01 -5.25 -8.30
N VAL A 253 -11.15 -4.85 -8.85
CA VAL A 253 -11.56 -3.44 -8.98
C VAL A 253 -12.61 -3.13 -7.91
N LEU A 254 -12.35 -2.11 -7.11
CA LEU A 254 -13.27 -1.60 -6.10
C LEU A 254 -13.82 -0.24 -6.53
N THR A 255 -15.14 -0.09 -6.42
CA THR A 255 -15.79 1.22 -6.57
C THR A 255 -16.40 1.61 -5.22
N THR A 256 -16.07 2.80 -4.71
CA THR A 256 -16.57 3.37 -3.46
C THR A 256 -17.53 4.53 -3.70
#